data_6c2693db4c6f87b5259f5b2d9ba28a31
#
_entry.id   6c2693db4c6f87b5259f5b2d9ba28a31
#
_cell.length_a   1.000
_cell.length_b   1.000
_cell.length_c   1.000
_cell.angle_alpha   90.00
_cell.angle_beta   90.00
_cell.angle_gamma   90.00
#
_symmetry.space_group_name_H-M   'P 1'
#
loop_
_entity.id
_entity.type
_entity.pdbx_description
1 polymer ?
#
loop_
_entity_poly.entity_id
_entity_poly.type
_entity_poly.pdbx_seq_one_letter_code
_entity_poly.pdbx_strand_id
1 'polypeptide(L)'
;MIKFENVSFSYGEHRVLDGVSFEIRPGEQVGLIGANGAGKSTIMRAALGLIACSGEITVGGLTMSRENLPAIRKQLGYVLQNSDNQMFMPTVLEDMIFGPINYGMARADAERRADEVLQQLGLEYLKNRHNHKMSGGEKRMAAIATILAMEPDVMLMDEPSTALDPQNRRTLIRTLNRLPMTKIIASHDLDLILDTCDRVLLLSDGKIAADGSVVEILYDRALLER
;
A
#
# COMPACT_ATOMS: atom_id res chain seq x y z
N MET A 1 -4.89 13.03 0.79
CA MET A 1 -4.27 13.40 2.08
C MET A 1 -4.64 12.37 3.13
N ILE A 2 -3.66 11.87 3.88
CA ILE A 2 -3.89 11.01 5.05
C ILE A 2 -3.29 11.71 6.26
N LYS A 3 -4.06 11.77 7.36
CA LYS A 3 -3.61 12.38 8.61
C LYS A 3 -3.92 11.46 9.78
N PHE A 4 -2.94 11.27 10.64
CA PHE A 4 -3.03 10.59 11.93
C PHE A 4 -2.76 11.62 13.03
N GLU A 5 -3.62 11.67 14.05
CA GLU A 5 -3.50 12.59 15.19
C GLU A 5 -3.62 11.80 16.48
N ASN A 6 -2.49 11.65 17.18
CA ASN A 6 -2.39 10.98 18.48
C ASN A 6 -3.02 9.56 18.46
N VAL A 7 -2.75 8.80 17.41
CA VAL A 7 -3.34 7.47 17.18
C VAL A 7 -2.63 6.42 18.00
N SER A 8 -3.40 5.67 18.81
CA SER A 8 -2.88 4.55 19.61
C SER A 8 -3.73 3.30 19.39
N PHE A 9 -3.05 2.14 19.46
CA PHE A 9 -3.68 0.83 19.29
C PHE A 9 -2.93 -0.26 20.04
N SER A 10 -3.68 -1.23 20.59
CA SER A 10 -3.12 -2.41 21.27
C SER A 10 -3.81 -3.69 20.80
N TYR A 11 -3.04 -4.78 20.67
CA TYR A 11 -3.55 -6.14 20.60
C TYR A 11 -3.57 -6.74 22.00
N GLY A 12 -4.75 -6.80 22.62
CA GLY A 12 -4.83 -7.15 24.05
C GLY A 12 -4.04 -6.15 24.92
N GLU A 13 -3.09 -6.65 25.70
CA GLU A 13 -2.22 -5.81 26.55
C GLU A 13 -1.01 -5.24 25.81
N HIS A 14 -0.71 -5.75 24.60
CA HIS A 14 0.47 -5.32 23.85
C HIS A 14 0.17 -4.06 23.03
N ARG A 15 0.73 -2.92 23.46
CA ARG A 15 0.64 -1.65 22.73
C ARG A 15 1.53 -1.68 21.50
N VAL A 16 0.93 -1.43 20.32
CA VAL A 16 1.62 -1.46 19.02
C VAL A 16 1.76 -0.06 18.42
N LEU A 17 0.77 0.81 18.64
CA LEU A 17 0.86 2.24 18.28
C LEU A 17 0.64 3.06 19.54
N ASP A 18 1.49 4.07 19.75
CA ASP A 18 1.49 4.93 20.94
C ASP A 18 1.59 6.41 20.56
N GLY A 19 0.44 7.06 20.39
CA GLY A 19 0.36 8.47 20.07
C GLY A 19 0.93 8.85 18.71
N VAL A 20 0.79 7.98 17.71
CA VAL A 20 1.29 8.19 16.35
C VAL A 20 0.62 9.38 15.70
N SER A 21 1.42 10.33 15.22
CA SER A 21 0.94 11.53 14.51
C SER A 21 1.83 11.80 13.30
N PHE A 22 1.20 11.94 12.13
CA PHE A 22 1.84 12.34 10.87
C PHE A 22 0.79 12.77 9.87
N GLU A 23 1.23 13.45 8.80
CA GLU A 23 0.39 13.84 7.67
C GLU A 23 1.09 13.46 6.36
N ILE A 24 0.34 12.90 5.42
CA ILE A 24 0.80 12.60 4.05
C ILE A 24 -0.05 13.38 3.07
N ARG A 25 0.59 14.18 2.25
CA ARG A 25 -0.05 15.05 1.26
C ARG A 25 -0.29 14.32 -0.05
N PRO A 26 -1.23 14.80 -0.87
CA PRO A 26 -1.42 14.25 -2.21
C PRO A 26 -0.12 14.30 -3.04
N GLY A 27 0.19 13.18 -3.71
CA GLY A 27 1.36 13.04 -4.57
C GLY A 27 2.66 12.65 -3.85
N GLU A 28 2.72 12.66 -2.50
CA GLU A 28 3.91 12.23 -1.77
C GLU A 28 4.17 10.73 -1.93
N GLN A 29 5.47 10.39 -2.02
CA GLN A 29 5.98 9.03 -2.04
C GLN A 29 6.67 8.74 -0.70
N VAL A 30 5.98 8.04 0.19
CA VAL A 30 6.41 7.89 1.58
C VAL A 30 6.79 6.46 1.89
N GLY A 31 8.03 6.26 2.36
CA GLY A 31 8.50 5.02 2.95
C GLY A 31 8.12 4.94 4.43
N LEU A 32 7.52 3.85 4.85
CA LEU A 32 7.28 3.54 6.26
C LEU A 32 8.24 2.42 6.67
N ILE A 33 9.31 2.78 7.37
CA ILE A 33 10.35 1.84 7.79
C ILE A 33 10.33 1.60 9.30
N GLY A 34 11.03 0.56 9.74
CA GLY A 34 11.14 0.16 11.15
C GLY A 34 11.28 -1.34 11.27
N ALA A 35 11.63 -1.81 12.46
CA ALA A 35 11.83 -3.22 12.74
C ALA A 35 10.58 -4.07 12.47
N ASN A 36 10.76 -5.40 12.36
CA ASN A 36 9.63 -6.32 12.30
C ASN A 36 8.83 -6.23 13.60
N GLY A 37 7.51 -6.10 13.47
CA GLY A 37 6.65 -5.89 14.63
C GLY A 37 6.50 -4.44 15.10
N ALA A 38 7.24 -3.47 14.55
CA ALA A 38 7.15 -2.05 14.95
C ALA A 38 5.75 -1.41 14.74
N GLY A 39 4.86 -2.05 13.96
CA GLY A 39 3.49 -1.55 13.75
C GLY A 39 3.20 -1.03 12.33
N LYS A 40 4.10 -1.22 11.36
CA LYS A 40 3.92 -0.76 9.97
C LYS A 40 2.60 -1.23 9.35
N SER A 41 2.34 -2.53 9.35
CA SER A 41 1.07 -3.09 8.85
C SER A 41 -0.14 -2.66 9.70
N THR A 42 0.08 -2.35 10.98
CA THR A 42 -0.96 -1.83 11.88
C THR A 42 -1.38 -0.42 11.45
N ILE A 43 -0.44 0.45 11.08
CA ILE A 43 -0.75 1.77 10.49
C ILE A 43 -1.58 1.62 9.22
N MET A 44 -1.20 0.70 8.31
CA MET A 44 -1.96 0.44 7.08
C MET A 44 -3.40 -0.02 7.38
N ARG A 45 -3.56 -0.96 8.35
CA ARG A 45 -4.88 -1.45 8.78
C ARG A 45 -5.71 -0.36 9.45
N ALA A 46 -5.08 0.53 10.22
CA ALA A 46 -5.74 1.67 10.83
C ALA A 46 -6.24 2.66 9.76
N ALA A 47 -5.42 3.00 8.75
CA ALA A 47 -5.82 3.84 7.62
C ALA A 47 -7.03 3.28 6.85
N LEU A 48 -7.15 1.96 6.76
CA LEU A 48 -8.28 1.26 6.11
C LEU A 48 -9.51 1.09 7.02
N GLY A 49 -9.42 1.49 8.30
CA GLY A 49 -10.46 1.26 9.30
C GLY A 49 -10.74 -0.23 9.53
N LEU A 50 -9.71 -1.08 9.43
CA LEU A 50 -9.79 -2.52 9.73
C LEU A 50 -9.61 -2.81 11.21
N ILE A 51 -9.11 -1.84 11.97
CA ILE A 51 -8.93 -1.88 13.42
C ILE A 51 -9.44 -0.57 14.03
N ALA A 52 -9.99 -0.64 15.22
CA ALA A 52 -10.45 0.53 15.95
C ALA A 52 -9.30 1.09 16.80
N CYS A 53 -8.90 2.34 16.52
CA CYS A 53 -7.84 3.05 17.22
C CYS A 53 -8.43 4.16 18.09
N SER A 54 -7.71 4.58 19.14
CA SER A 54 -7.90 5.88 19.77
C SER A 54 -7.17 6.96 18.97
N GLY A 55 -7.52 8.23 19.19
CA GLY A 55 -7.04 9.36 18.39
C GLY A 55 -7.89 9.56 17.14
N GLU A 56 -7.41 10.35 16.20
CA GLU A 56 -8.16 10.69 14.99
C GLU A 56 -7.39 10.29 13.72
N ILE A 57 -8.10 9.72 12.75
CA ILE A 57 -7.57 9.38 11.43
C ILE A 57 -8.46 10.04 10.39
N THR A 58 -7.86 10.79 9.48
CA THR A 58 -8.56 11.45 8.36
C THR A 58 -7.96 10.99 7.04
N VAL A 59 -8.81 10.62 6.08
CA VAL A 59 -8.42 10.23 4.72
C VAL A 59 -9.26 11.02 3.71
N GLY A 60 -8.61 11.74 2.79
CA GLY A 60 -9.31 12.53 1.79
C GLY A 60 -10.26 13.59 2.37
N GLY A 61 -9.97 14.10 3.58
CA GLY A 61 -10.85 15.03 4.29
C GLY A 61 -12.00 14.39 5.06
N LEU A 62 -12.12 13.05 5.04
CA LEU A 62 -13.13 12.30 5.77
C LEU A 62 -12.54 11.72 7.05
N THR A 63 -13.09 12.07 8.21
CA THR A 63 -12.71 11.44 9.49
C THR A 63 -13.17 9.99 9.51
N MET A 64 -12.32 9.10 10.04
CA MET A 64 -12.58 7.67 10.16
C MET A 64 -13.80 7.43 11.04
N SER A 65 -14.87 6.93 10.45
CA SER A 65 -16.11 6.54 11.11
C SER A 65 -16.78 5.41 10.34
N ARG A 66 -17.69 4.67 10.97
CA ARG A 66 -18.41 3.59 10.30
C ARG A 66 -19.14 4.07 9.04
N GLU A 67 -19.66 5.29 9.06
CA GLU A 67 -20.41 5.89 7.96
C GLU A 67 -19.50 6.27 6.79
N ASN A 68 -18.29 6.75 7.08
CA ASN A 68 -17.33 7.20 6.08
C ASN A 68 -16.46 6.07 5.49
N LEU A 69 -16.43 4.88 6.13
CA LEU A 69 -15.59 3.76 5.69
C LEU A 69 -15.73 3.40 4.20
N PRO A 70 -16.94 3.32 3.61
CA PRO A 70 -17.06 3.00 2.19
C PRO A 70 -16.39 4.04 1.29
N ALA A 71 -16.55 5.32 1.59
CA ALA A 71 -15.95 6.42 0.85
C ALA A 71 -14.42 6.50 1.04
N ILE A 72 -13.94 6.25 2.26
CA ILE A 72 -12.50 6.17 2.58
C ILE A 72 -11.85 5.01 1.83
N ARG A 73 -12.43 3.81 1.89
CA ARG A 73 -11.89 2.61 1.23
C ARG A 73 -11.90 2.70 -0.30
N LYS A 74 -12.79 3.51 -0.87
CA LYS A 74 -12.77 3.78 -2.31
C LYS A 74 -11.54 4.57 -2.74
N GLN A 75 -11.02 5.44 -1.87
CA GLN A 75 -9.83 6.26 -2.12
C GLN A 75 -8.52 5.51 -1.87
N LEU A 76 -8.56 4.39 -1.12
CA LEU A 76 -7.37 3.65 -0.69
C LEU A 76 -7.26 2.32 -1.44
N GLY A 77 -6.18 2.12 -2.16
CA GLY A 77 -5.78 0.82 -2.67
C GLY A 77 -4.79 0.16 -1.71
N TYR A 78 -4.97 -1.12 -1.41
CA TYR A 78 -4.07 -1.85 -0.50
C TYR A 78 -3.50 -3.08 -1.18
N VAL A 79 -2.19 -3.08 -1.37
CA VAL A 79 -1.43 -4.23 -1.88
C VAL A 79 -0.89 -5.02 -0.70
N LEU A 80 -1.40 -6.23 -0.53
CA LEU A 80 -1.03 -7.13 0.57
C LEU A 80 0.39 -7.66 0.42
N GLN A 81 1.05 -7.96 1.53
CA GLN A 81 2.36 -8.60 1.56
C GLN A 81 2.37 -9.94 0.80
N ASN A 82 1.34 -10.76 0.98
CA ASN A 82 1.18 -12.00 0.24
C ASN A 82 0.14 -11.84 -0.87
N SER A 83 0.58 -11.88 -2.13
CA SER A 83 -0.29 -11.76 -3.30
C SER A 83 -1.28 -12.93 -3.45
N ASP A 84 -0.98 -14.12 -2.90
CA ASP A 84 -1.91 -15.25 -2.91
C ASP A 84 -3.16 -14.98 -2.04
N ASN A 85 -3.05 -14.11 -1.03
CA ASN A 85 -4.19 -13.70 -0.20
C ASN A 85 -5.02 -12.58 -0.83
N GLN A 86 -4.48 -11.91 -1.86
CA GLN A 86 -5.16 -10.82 -2.55
C GLN A 86 -5.93 -11.31 -3.77
N MET A 87 -5.35 -12.25 -4.52
CA MET A 87 -5.92 -12.77 -5.75
C MET A 87 -6.70 -14.05 -5.47
N PHE A 88 -8.03 -13.96 -5.53
CA PHE A 88 -8.95 -15.04 -5.12
C PHE A 88 -9.92 -15.48 -6.24
N MET A 89 -10.00 -14.74 -7.35
CA MET A 89 -10.80 -15.12 -8.50
C MET A 89 -10.01 -16.07 -9.41
N PRO A 90 -10.68 -16.84 -10.29
CA PRO A 90 -10.02 -17.80 -11.17
C PRO A 90 -8.95 -17.18 -12.10
N THR A 91 -9.21 -15.98 -12.64
CA THR A 91 -8.32 -15.29 -13.59
C THR A 91 -7.99 -13.86 -13.14
N VAL A 92 -6.89 -13.32 -13.68
CA VAL A 92 -6.48 -11.93 -13.45
C VAL A 92 -7.58 -10.94 -13.83
N LEU A 93 -8.23 -11.12 -14.98
CA LEU A 93 -9.34 -10.26 -15.41
C LEU A 93 -10.46 -10.25 -14.37
N GLU A 94 -10.86 -11.42 -13.87
CA GLU A 94 -11.96 -11.51 -12.90
C GLU A 94 -11.60 -10.85 -11.57
N ASP A 95 -10.35 -10.96 -11.10
CA ASP A 95 -9.88 -10.21 -9.94
C ASP A 95 -9.88 -8.70 -10.18
N MET A 96 -9.43 -8.26 -11.36
CA MET A 96 -9.37 -6.83 -11.70
C MET A 96 -10.74 -6.15 -11.78
N ILE A 97 -11.75 -6.84 -12.33
CA ILE A 97 -13.10 -6.28 -12.47
C ILE A 97 -13.95 -6.41 -11.22
N PHE A 98 -13.57 -7.27 -10.28
CA PHE A 98 -14.35 -7.54 -9.06
C PHE A 98 -14.59 -6.26 -8.24
N GLY A 99 -13.54 -5.52 -7.95
CA GLY A 99 -13.64 -4.28 -7.18
C GLY A 99 -14.50 -3.22 -7.89
N PRO A 100 -14.15 -2.81 -9.13
CA PRO A 100 -14.93 -1.83 -9.90
C PRO A 100 -16.42 -2.16 -9.99
N ILE A 101 -16.79 -3.42 -10.27
CA ILE A 101 -18.19 -3.85 -10.34
C ILE A 101 -18.89 -3.71 -8.98
N ASN A 102 -18.23 -4.07 -7.87
CA ASN A 102 -18.79 -3.92 -6.53
C ASN A 102 -19.02 -2.45 -6.15
N TYR A 103 -18.28 -1.52 -6.74
CA TYR A 103 -18.50 -0.07 -6.61
C TYR A 103 -19.45 0.51 -7.66
N GLY A 104 -20.16 -0.36 -8.40
CA GLY A 104 -21.25 0.04 -9.32
C GLY A 104 -20.83 0.32 -10.75
N MET A 105 -19.59 0.02 -11.15
CA MET A 105 -19.15 0.14 -12.55
C MET A 105 -19.81 -0.95 -13.40
N ALA A 106 -20.27 -0.59 -14.62
CA ALA A 106 -20.76 -1.58 -15.55
C ALA A 106 -19.65 -2.55 -15.95
N ARG A 107 -19.97 -3.83 -16.16
CA ARG A 107 -18.98 -4.88 -16.48
C ARG A 107 -18.13 -4.50 -17.70
N ALA A 108 -18.73 -4.00 -18.76
CA ALA A 108 -18.01 -3.60 -19.98
C ALA A 108 -16.99 -2.48 -19.72
N ASP A 109 -17.31 -1.53 -18.82
CA ASP A 109 -16.41 -0.45 -18.44
C ASP A 109 -15.28 -0.96 -17.55
N ALA A 110 -15.58 -1.90 -16.63
CA ALA A 110 -14.59 -2.53 -15.79
C ALA A 110 -13.60 -3.38 -16.62
N GLU A 111 -14.07 -4.12 -17.63
CA GLU A 111 -13.22 -4.88 -18.54
C GLU A 111 -12.33 -3.95 -19.40
N ARG A 112 -12.87 -2.86 -19.94
CA ARG A 112 -12.07 -1.85 -20.65
C ARG A 112 -10.99 -1.25 -19.75
N ARG A 113 -11.35 -0.90 -18.51
CA ARG A 113 -10.40 -0.39 -17.52
C ARG A 113 -9.30 -1.41 -17.21
N ALA A 114 -9.65 -2.67 -17.05
CA ALA A 114 -8.67 -3.73 -16.83
C ALA A 114 -7.69 -3.83 -18.02
N ASP A 115 -8.17 -3.75 -19.26
CA ASP A 115 -7.33 -3.74 -20.45
C ASP A 115 -6.37 -2.54 -20.48
N GLU A 116 -6.85 -1.34 -20.18
CA GLU A 116 -6.04 -0.12 -20.10
C GLU A 116 -4.90 -0.26 -19.06
N VAL A 117 -5.22 -0.75 -17.86
CA VAL A 117 -4.24 -0.97 -16.79
C VAL A 117 -3.22 -2.05 -17.18
N LEU A 118 -3.66 -3.17 -17.74
CA LEU A 118 -2.76 -4.24 -18.19
C LEU A 118 -1.82 -3.73 -19.29
N GLN A 119 -2.33 -2.95 -20.24
CA GLN A 119 -1.51 -2.32 -21.28
C GLN A 119 -0.50 -1.33 -20.69
N GLN A 120 -0.92 -0.48 -19.75
CA GLN A 120 -0.03 0.47 -19.06
C GLN A 120 1.14 -0.23 -18.36
N LEU A 121 0.90 -1.43 -17.81
CA LEU A 121 1.88 -2.22 -17.09
C LEU A 121 2.64 -3.22 -17.96
N GLY A 122 2.24 -3.42 -19.24
CA GLY A 122 2.80 -4.43 -20.13
C GLY A 122 2.47 -5.87 -19.68
N LEU A 123 1.27 -6.07 -19.14
CA LEU A 123 0.82 -7.33 -18.54
C LEU A 123 -0.36 -7.96 -19.31
N GLU A 124 -0.63 -7.57 -20.55
CA GLU A 124 -1.78 -8.04 -21.34
C GLU A 124 -1.80 -9.57 -21.47
N TYR A 125 -0.62 -10.19 -21.46
CA TYR A 125 -0.46 -11.65 -21.53
C TYR A 125 -0.98 -12.38 -20.28
N LEU A 126 -1.19 -11.67 -19.17
CA LEU A 126 -1.73 -12.23 -17.92
C LEU A 126 -3.25 -12.20 -17.86
N LYS A 127 -3.95 -11.42 -18.70
CA LYS A 127 -5.38 -11.15 -18.61
C LYS A 127 -6.23 -12.38 -18.28
N ASN A 128 -6.04 -13.46 -19.05
CA ASN A 128 -6.80 -14.71 -18.90
C ASN A 128 -6.00 -15.79 -18.17
N ARG A 129 -4.88 -15.44 -17.54
CA ARG A 129 -4.06 -16.38 -16.81
C ARG A 129 -4.72 -16.75 -15.48
N HIS A 130 -4.71 -18.04 -15.14
CA HIS A 130 -5.15 -18.50 -13.83
C HIS A 130 -4.12 -18.18 -12.75
N ASN A 131 -4.58 -17.74 -11.57
CA ASN A 131 -3.73 -17.31 -10.47
C ASN A 131 -2.70 -18.37 -10.05
N HIS A 132 -3.08 -19.64 -10.04
CA HIS A 132 -2.17 -20.74 -9.68
C HIS A 132 -1.10 -21.07 -10.75
N LYS A 133 -1.20 -20.48 -11.96
CA LYS A 133 -0.23 -20.69 -13.07
C LYS A 133 0.73 -19.52 -13.25
N MET A 134 0.76 -18.57 -12.32
CA MET A 134 1.64 -17.41 -12.36
C MET A 134 2.84 -17.59 -11.43
N SER A 135 3.99 -17.06 -11.85
CA SER A 135 5.14 -16.88 -10.97
C SER A 135 4.85 -15.87 -9.85
N GLY A 136 5.66 -15.86 -8.78
CA GLY A 136 5.50 -14.89 -7.69
C GLY A 136 5.57 -13.43 -8.16
N GLY A 137 6.48 -13.12 -9.09
CA GLY A 137 6.58 -11.80 -9.69
C GLY A 137 5.36 -11.41 -10.53
N GLU A 138 4.85 -12.32 -11.36
CA GLU A 138 3.61 -12.09 -12.12
C GLU A 138 2.42 -11.87 -11.20
N LYS A 139 2.28 -12.68 -10.13
CA LYS A 139 1.22 -12.47 -9.11
C LYS A 139 1.33 -11.12 -8.43
N ARG A 140 2.54 -10.67 -8.08
CA ARG A 140 2.77 -9.36 -7.48
C ARG A 140 2.32 -8.24 -8.41
N MET A 141 2.72 -8.31 -9.68
CA MET A 141 2.35 -7.30 -10.67
C MET A 141 0.84 -7.33 -10.97
N ALA A 142 0.23 -8.53 -11.06
CA ALA A 142 -1.21 -8.67 -11.21
C ALA A 142 -1.97 -8.12 -9.99
N ALA A 143 -1.50 -8.37 -8.76
CA ALA A 143 -2.08 -7.79 -7.55
C ALA A 143 -2.02 -6.25 -7.53
N ILE A 144 -0.95 -5.63 -8.05
CA ILE A 144 -0.89 -4.18 -8.25
C ILE A 144 -1.90 -3.74 -9.31
N ALA A 145 -2.02 -4.48 -10.42
CA ALA A 145 -2.98 -4.18 -11.48
C ALA A 145 -4.44 -4.21 -10.97
N THR A 146 -4.80 -5.15 -10.09
CA THR A 146 -6.15 -5.21 -9.50
C THR A 146 -6.47 -3.95 -8.69
N ILE A 147 -5.49 -3.41 -7.97
CA ILE A 147 -5.67 -2.18 -7.21
C ILE A 147 -5.77 -0.97 -8.13
N LEU A 148 -4.92 -0.89 -9.17
CA LEU A 148 -4.96 0.22 -10.12
C LEU A 148 -6.28 0.30 -10.91
N ALA A 149 -6.93 -0.84 -11.15
CA ALA A 149 -8.24 -0.89 -11.79
C ALA A 149 -9.34 -0.17 -10.96
N MET A 150 -9.11 0.02 -9.65
CA MET A 150 -10.00 0.76 -8.75
C MET A 150 -9.80 2.28 -8.80
N GLU A 151 -8.73 2.79 -9.45
CA GLU A 151 -8.33 4.21 -9.47
C GLU A 151 -8.22 4.84 -8.07
N PRO A 152 -7.45 4.27 -7.16
CA PRO A 152 -7.33 4.85 -5.83
C PRO A 152 -6.51 6.15 -5.86
N ASP A 153 -6.84 7.09 -4.95
CA ASP A 153 -6.04 8.31 -4.76
C ASP A 153 -4.71 8.01 -4.05
N VAL A 154 -4.71 6.98 -3.20
CA VAL A 154 -3.55 6.54 -2.43
C VAL A 154 -3.37 5.04 -2.53
N MET A 155 -2.15 4.61 -2.80
CA MET A 155 -1.76 3.20 -2.76
C MET A 155 -0.94 2.90 -1.51
N LEU A 156 -1.47 2.00 -0.68
CA LEU A 156 -0.79 1.44 0.48
C LEU A 156 -0.16 0.10 0.06
N MET A 157 1.12 -0.10 0.33
CA MET A 157 1.83 -1.33 -0.03
C MET A 157 2.58 -1.89 1.17
N ASP A 158 2.26 -3.12 1.53
CA ASP A 158 2.90 -3.81 2.65
C ASP A 158 3.92 -4.81 2.11
N GLU A 159 5.21 -4.53 2.32
CA GLU A 159 6.34 -5.34 1.88
C GLU A 159 6.27 -5.79 0.40
N PRO A 160 6.14 -4.85 -0.56
CA PRO A 160 5.84 -5.21 -1.95
C PRO A 160 6.97 -5.93 -2.68
N SER A 161 8.22 -5.84 -2.21
CA SER A 161 9.39 -6.51 -2.82
C SER A 161 9.67 -7.89 -2.22
N THR A 162 8.98 -8.30 -1.15
CA THR A 162 9.23 -9.58 -0.48
C THR A 162 9.09 -10.75 -1.45
N ALA A 163 10.06 -11.66 -1.41
CA ALA A 163 10.14 -12.88 -2.24
C ALA A 163 10.24 -12.63 -3.77
N LEU A 164 10.55 -11.41 -4.20
CA LEU A 164 10.85 -11.13 -5.60
C LEU A 164 12.33 -11.40 -5.92
N ASP A 165 12.57 -12.02 -7.07
CA ASP A 165 13.92 -12.06 -7.63
C ASP A 165 14.40 -10.66 -8.10
N PRO A 166 15.69 -10.46 -8.35
CA PRO A 166 16.24 -9.15 -8.73
C PRO A 166 15.64 -8.54 -10.00
N GLN A 167 15.16 -9.35 -10.95
CA GLN A 167 14.55 -8.87 -12.19
C GLN A 167 13.13 -8.34 -11.91
N ASN A 168 12.33 -9.12 -11.19
CA ASN A 168 10.98 -8.73 -10.80
C ASN A 168 10.99 -7.52 -9.85
N ARG A 169 11.96 -7.45 -8.93
CA ARG A 169 12.16 -6.28 -8.06
C ARG A 169 12.43 -5.01 -8.87
N ARG A 170 13.33 -5.05 -9.86
CA ARG A 170 13.57 -3.90 -10.75
C ARG A 170 12.33 -3.49 -11.55
N THR A 171 11.55 -4.47 -12.00
CA THR A 171 10.29 -4.21 -12.70
C THR A 171 9.29 -3.51 -11.77
N LEU A 172 9.16 -3.97 -10.52
CA LEU A 172 8.34 -3.33 -9.50
C LEU A 172 8.75 -1.86 -9.29
N ILE A 173 10.04 -1.59 -9.04
CA ILE A 173 10.56 -0.22 -8.84
C ILE A 173 10.21 0.68 -10.02
N ARG A 174 10.48 0.23 -11.26
CA ARG A 174 10.16 1.01 -12.47
C ARG A 174 8.67 1.29 -12.60
N THR A 175 7.84 0.32 -12.23
CA THR A 175 6.39 0.48 -12.24
C THR A 175 5.96 1.52 -11.22
N LEU A 176 6.42 1.39 -9.97
CA LEU A 176 6.06 2.32 -8.90
C LEU A 176 6.46 3.77 -9.22
N ASN A 177 7.65 3.97 -9.82
CA ASN A 177 8.13 5.31 -10.20
C ASN A 177 7.35 5.95 -11.35
N ARG A 178 6.59 5.18 -12.13
CA ARG A 178 5.72 5.70 -13.19
C ARG A 178 4.32 6.06 -12.72
N LEU A 179 3.92 5.58 -11.54
CA LEU A 179 2.60 5.83 -10.99
C LEU A 179 2.57 7.19 -10.28
N PRO A 180 1.72 8.14 -10.71
CA PRO A 180 1.75 9.51 -10.18
C PRO A 180 1.01 9.70 -8.85
N MET A 181 0.23 8.69 -8.41
CA MET A 181 -0.58 8.77 -7.19
C MET A 181 0.26 8.80 -5.92
N THR A 182 -0.34 9.22 -4.82
CA THR A 182 0.25 9.09 -3.48
C THR A 182 0.54 7.64 -3.15
N LYS A 183 1.74 7.34 -2.64
CA LYS A 183 2.12 5.97 -2.24
C LYS A 183 2.67 5.96 -0.83
N ILE A 184 2.28 4.94 -0.07
CA ILE A 184 2.88 4.61 1.22
C ILE A 184 3.41 3.18 1.11
N ILE A 185 4.72 3.02 1.22
CA ILE A 185 5.40 1.74 1.08
C ILE A 185 5.99 1.35 2.44
N ALA A 186 5.37 0.39 3.11
CA ALA A 186 5.96 -0.24 4.27
C ALA A 186 6.97 -1.30 3.81
N SER A 187 8.23 -1.15 4.17
CA SER A 187 9.26 -2.13 3.82
C SER A 187 10.45 -2.09 4.78
N HIS A 188 11.13 -3.24 4.87
CA HIS A 188 12.48 -3.37 5.43
C HIS A 188 13.57 -3.33 4.34
N ASP A 189 13.19 -3.34 3.06
CA ASP A 189 14.07 -3.17 1.90
C ASP A 189 14.39 -1.69 1.71
N LEU A 190 15.49 -1.22 2.32
CA LEU A 190 15.87 0.19 2.31
C LEU A 190 16.25 0.67 0.90
N ASP A 191 16.78 -0.21 0.05
CA ASP A 191 17.06 0.14 -1.34
C ASP A 191 15.78 0.38 -2.15
N LEU A 192 14.71 -0.40 -1.88
CA LEU A 192 13.40 -0.13 -2.48
C LEU A 192 12.90 1.25 -2.07
N ILE A 193 13.00 1.57 -0.78
CA ILE A 193 12.55 2.86 -0.24
C ILE A 193 13.37 4.00 -0.86
N LEU A 194 14.70 3.86 -0.93
CA LEU A 194 15.59 4.85 -1.55
C LEU A 194 15.25 5.09 -3.03
N ASP A 195 14.91 4.02 -3.76
CA ASP A 195 14.63 4.07 -5.20
C ASP A 195 13.21 4.59 -5.54
N THR A 196 12.27 4.58 -4.57
CA THR A 196 10.84 4.82 -4.85
C THR A 196 10.17 5.89 -3.99
N CYS A 197 10.83 6.38 -2.94
CA CYS A 197 10.24 7.33 -2.00
C CYS A 197 11.08 8.60 -1.89
N ASP A 198 10.42 9.72 -1.59
CA ASP A 198 11.07 11.01 -1.33
C ASP A 198 11.20 11.31 0.16
N ARG A 199 10.31 10.74 0.98
CA ARG A 199 10.18 10.95 2.41
C ARG A 199 10.05 9.62 3.14
N VAL A 200 10.56 9.58 4.37
CA VAL A 200 10.51 8.39 5.23
C VAL A 200 9.91 8.74 6.58
N LEU A 201 9.02 7.87 7.05
CA LEU A 201 8.57 7.79 8.42
C LEU A 201 9.25 6.57 9.07
N LEU A 202 10.10 6.79 10.06
CA LEU A 202 10.72 5.74 10.85
C LEU A 202 9.83 5.43 12.06
N LEU A 203 9.32 4.22 12.11
CA LEU A 203 8.52 3.71 13.21
C LEU A 203 9.39 2.89 14.16
N SER A 204 9.49 3.30 15.42
CA SER A 204 10.17 2.57 16.49
C SER A 204 9.31 2.61 17.76
N ASP A 205 9.21 1.49 18.45
CA ASP A 205 8.46 1.34 19.72
C ASP A 205 7.03 1.94 19.66
N GLY A 206 6.37 1.74 18.53
CA GLY A 206 5.00 2.22 18.31
C GLY A 206 4.88 3.74 18.08
N LYS A 207 5.98 4.47 17.88
CA LYS A 207 6.02 5.91 17.67
C LYS A 207 6.74 6.28 16.36
N ILE A 208 6.41 7.43 15.80
CA ILE A 208 7.23 8.01 14.73
C ILE A 208 8.50 8.58 15.38
N ALA A 209 9.60 7.86 15.22
CA ALA A 209 10.91 8.24 15.76
C ALA A 209 11.60 9.29 14.89
N ALA A 210 11.34 9.28 13.58
CA ALA A 210 11.83 10.29 12.65
C ALA A 210 10.87 10.44 11.46
N ASP A 211 10.87 11.64 10.88
CA ASP A 211 10.09 12.04 9.72
C ASP A 211 10.93 13.04 8.92
N GLY A 212 11.36 12.67 7.72
CA GLY A 212 12.25 13.51 6.91
C GLY A 212 12.51 12.97 5.53
N SER A 213 13.44 13.56 4.80
CA SER A 213 13.81 13.07 3.48
C SER A 213 14.43 11.66 3.55
N VAL A 214 14.25 10.88 2.49
CA VAL A 214 14.79 9.52 2.41
C VAL A 214 16.31 9.51 2.62
N VAL A 215 17.02 10.51 2.08
CA VAL A 215 18.48 10.60 2.20
C VAL A 215 18.91 10.89 3.63
N GLU A 216 18.28 11.87 4.30
CA GLU A 216 18.61 12.23 5.69
C GLU A 216 18.43 11.05 6.64
N ILE A 217 17.33 10.31 6.52
CA ILE A 217 17.02 9.21 7.43
C ILE A 217 17.83 7.96 7.12
N LEU A 218 17.94 7.55 5.85
CA LEU A 218 18.63 6.29 5.51
C LEU A 218 20.16 6.35 5.65
N TYR A 219 20.76 7.54 5.65
CA TYR A 219 22.21 7.70 5.89
C TYR A 219 22.56 8.03 7.35
N ASP A 220 21.59 8.24 8.24
CA ASP A 220 21.81 8.39 9.67
C ASP A 220 21.87 7.02 10.37
N ARG A 221 23.11 6.47 10.50
CA ARG A 221 23.34 5.19 11.14
C ARG A 221 22.89 5.16 12.60
N ALA A 222 23.08 6.25 13.34
CA ALA A 222 22.72 6.32 14.76
C ALA A 222 21.21 6.24 14.95
N LEU A 223 20.45 6.70 13.96
CA LEU A 223 19.00 6.63 13.96
C LEU A 223 18.48 5.22 13.60
N LEU A 224 19.13 4.53 12.66
CA LEU A 224 18.71 3.20 12.19
C LEU A 224 19.13 2.05 13.13
N GLU A 225 20.12 2.27 14.00
CA GLU A 225 20.60 1.29 15.00
C GLU A 225 19.83 1.35 16.33
N ARG A 226 18.86 2.23 16.46
CA ARG A 226 17.94 2.34 17.62
C ARG A 226 16.72 1.44 17.45
#